data_1418c126611848c7df3448494cc05d1d
#
_entry.id   1418c126611848c7df3448494cc05d1d
#
_cell.length_a   1.000
_cell.length_b   1.000
_cell.length_c   1.000
_cell.angle_alpha   90.00
_cell.angle_beta   90.00
_cell.angle_gamma   90.00
#
_symmetry.space_group_name_H-M   'P 1'
#
loop_
_entity.id
_entity.type
_entity.pdbx_description
1 polymer ?
#
loop_
_entity_poly.entity_id
_entity_poly.type
_entity_poly.pdbx_seq_one_letter_code
_entity_poly.pdbx_strand_id
1 'polypeptide(L)'
;MKKRNIILCTAAGVVVVAAAAGVIVMKGNSSGGGMQGGMGGLGGGPGGMGGMQQENQSTVVRAEEPGTGSIYLTTELTGTVEPDDVVHVYAKASGDITAVYVKAGDTVTKGQVLFTIDTEQVATAKNSVDSAQVNLQKAQSDLARMQILYDGGDLSEQEYEQYTNAVKTAQLQYNSAKTSYDQQVSYSSVTAPISGKVESCSAEVYDRANM
;
A
#
# COMPACT_ATOMS: atom_id res chain seq x y z
N MET A 1 18.06 3.90 -4.73
CA MET A 1 16.84 3.55 -5.50
C MET A 1 15.65 3.62 -4.55
N LYS A 2 14.69 4.54 -4.80
CA LYS A 2 13.50 4.72 -3.95
C LYS A 2 12.50 3.60 -4.26
N LYS A 3 12.28 2.68 -3.33
CA LYS A 3 11.23 1.64 -3.44
C LYS A 3 9.86 2.32 -3.37
N ARG A 4 8.97 2.01 -4.28
CA ARG A 4 7.59 2.54 -4.34
C ARG A 4 6.64 1.41 -3.93
N ASN A 5 5.95 1.64 -2.82
CA ASN A 5 5.01 0.68 -2.23
C ASN A 5 3.59 0.86 -2.82
N ILE A 6 2.87 -0.17 -3.12
CA ILE A 6 1.51 -0.17 -3.72
C ILE A 6 0.49 -0.71 -2.69
N ILE A 7 -0.66 -0.08 -2.56
CA ILE A 7 -1.74 -0.41 -1.61
C ILE A 7 -2.97 -0.96 -2.35
N LEU A 8 -3.50 -2.07 -1.93
CA LEU A 8 -4.70 -2.72 -2.46
C LEU A 8 -5.87 -2.60 -1.47
N CYS A 9 -6.99 -2.02 -1.86
CA CYS A 9 -8.23 -1.93 -1.06
C CYS A 9 -9.29 -2.91 -1.55
N THR A 10 -9.79 -3.79 -0.69
CA THR A 10 -10.95 -4.65 -0.99
C THR A 10 -12.11 -4.35 -0.03
N ALA A 11 -13.37 -4.66 -0.34
CA ALA A 11 -14.55 -4.37 0.51
C ALA A 11 -14.48 -5.05 1.89
N ALA A 12 -13.65 -6.06 2.00
CA ALA A 12 -13.25 -6.66 3.26
C ALA A 12 -11.89 -6.14 3.74
N GLY A 13 -11.20 -5.27 2.97
CA GLY A 13 -9.89 -4.74 3.31
C GLY A 13 -9.23 -3.90 2.23
N VAL A 14 -8.23 -3.14 2.61
CA VAL A 14 -7.35 -2.34 1.72
C VAL A 14 -6.03 -3.07 1.56
N VAL A 15 -5.60 -3.37 0.34
CA VAL A 15 -4.32 -4.00 0.04
C VAL A 15 -3.35 -2.99 -0.54
N VAL A 16 -2.19 -2.86 0.06
CA VAL A 16 -1.13 -1.91 -0.36
C VAL A 16 0.02 -2.66 -1.00
N VAL A 17 0.29 -2.40 -2.27
CA VAL A 17 1.33 -3.05 -3.08
C VAL A 17 2.45 -2.06 -3.44
N ALA A 18 3.69 -2.45 -3.23
CA ALA A 18 4.87 -1.65 -3.54
C ALA A 18 5.53 -2.11 -4.86
N ALA A 19 5.57 -1.29 -5.88
CA ALA A 19 6.30 -1.58 -7.12
C ALA A 19 7.37 -0.54 -7.43
N ALA A 20 8.59 -0.97 -7.65
CA ALA A 20 9.65 -0.17 -8.25
C ALA A 20 9.58 -0.32 -9.78
N ALA A 21 8.94 0.62 -10.46
CA ALA A 21 8.91 0.62 -11.91
C ALA A 21 10.13 1.37 -12.49
N GLY A 22 11.09 0.62 -13.00
CA GLY A 22 12.07 1.13 -13.97
C GLY A 22 11.46 1.01 -15.37
N VAL A 23 11.07 2.12 -15.97
CA VAL A 23 10.63 2.14 -17.37
C VAL A 23 11.87 2.11 -18.27
N ILE A 24 12.12 0.98 -18.92
CA ILE A 24 13.08 0.88 -20.04
C ILE A 24 12.25 0.93 -21.33
N VAL A 25 12.31 2.05 -22.02
CA VAL A 25 11.74 2.20 -23.37
C VAL A 25 12.70 1.56 -24.36
N MET A 26 12.35 0.39 -24.91
CA MET A 26 13.04 -0.20 -26.05
C MET A 26 12.28 0.11 -27.33
N LYS A 27 12.96 0.82 -28.22
CA LYS A 27 12.49 1.11 -29.58
C LYS A 27 12.90 -0.06 -30.47
N GLY A 28 11.95 -0.92 -30.80
CA GLY A 28 12.16 -2.01 -31.76
C GLY A 28 12.26 -1.49 -33.20
N ASN A 29 13.30 -1.88 -33.90
CA ASN A 29 13.41 -1.73 -35.34
C ASN A 29 13.33 -3.13 -35.95
N SER A 30 12.21 -3.43 -36.65
CA SER A 30 12.04 -4.66 -37.43
C SER A 30 12.44 -4.42 -38.87
N SER A 31 13.46 -5.12 -39.33
CA SER A 31 13.69 -5.29 -40.78
C SER A 31 13.61 -6.79 -41.13
N GLY A 32 12.58 -7.10 -41.93
CA GLY A 32 12.37 -8.44 -42.45
C GLY A 32 13.32 -8.78 -43.58
N GLY A 33 13.82 -9.99 -43.57
CA GLY A 33 14.52 -10.59 -44.68
C GLY A 33 13.82 -11.88 -45.12
N GLY A 34 13.16 -11.84 -46.28
CA GLY A 34 12.44 -12.99 -46.83
C GLY A 34 13.38 -14.00 -47.41
N MET A 35 13.14 -15.26 -47.05
CA MET A 35 13.69 -16.41 -47.77
C MET A 35 12.73 -16.83 -48.86
N GLN A 36 13.22 -16.93 -50.07
CA GLN A 36 12.51 -17.58 -51.16
C GLN A 36 13.35 -18.80 -51.62
N GLY A 37 12.85 -19.98 -51.37
CA GLY A 37 13.34 -21.21 -51.90
C GLY A 37 12.92 -21.41 -53.37
N GLY A 38 13.80 -21.91 -54.17
CA GLY A 38 13.50 -22.38 -55.55
C GLY A 38 14.11 -23.75 -55.79
N MET A 39 13.20 -24.68 -55.97
CA MET A 39 13.46 -26.08 -56.26
C MET A 39 13.33 -26.30 -57.75
N GLY A 40 14.17 -27.17 -58.34
CA GLY A 40 13.80 -27.89 -59.58
C GLY A 40 14.74 -27.89 -60.73
N GLY A 41 15.05 -29.05 -61.17
CA GLY A 41 15.30 -29.32 -62.57
C GLY A 41 16.43 -30.32 -62.89
N LEU A 42 16.06 -31.60 -63.00
CA LEU A 42 16.79 -32.69 -63.61
C LEU A 42 16.85 -32.48 -65.10
N GLY A 43 17.97 -32.87 -65.77
CA GLY A 43 18.00 -33.03 -67.19
C GLY A 43 19.39 -33.36 -67.69
N GLY A 44 19.56 -34.64 -68.10
CA GLY A 44 20.80 -35.19 -68.53
C GLY A 44 21.11 -34.99 -70.01
N GLY A 45 22.27 -35.43 -70.41
CA GLY A 45 22.66 -35.72 -71.79
C GLY A 45 24.14 -35.48 -72.07
N PRO A 46 24.76 -36.42 -72.81
CA PRO A 46 26.20 -36.55 -72.82
C PRO A 46 26.87 -36.05 -74.14
N GLY A 47 28.17 -35.80 -74.06
CA GLY A 47 29.04 -35.88 -75.24
C GLY A 47 29.75 -34.60 -75.64
N GLY A 48 31.06 -34.64 -75.73
CA GLY A 48 31.85 -33.68 -76.41
C GLY A 48 33.29 -33.52 -75.87
N MET A 49 34.21 -34.37 -76.36
CA MET A 49 35.64 -34.09 -76.23
C MET A 49 36.02 -32.77 -76.92
N GLY A 50 36.90 -32.01 -76.33
CA GLY A 50 37.54 -30.88 -77.06
C GLY A 50 38.31 -29.92 -76.16
N GLY A 51 39.65 -30.02 -76.28
CA GLY A 51 40.49 -28.83 -76.13
C GLY A 51 40.87 -28.39 -74.71
N MET A 52 42.07 -28.85 -74.33
CA MET A 52 42.82 -28.15 -73.26
C MET A 52 43.18 -26.77 -73.73
N GLN A 53 42.53 -25.76 -73.19
CA GLN A 53 43.03 -24.38 -73.14
C GLN A 53 43.08 -24.03 -71.68
N GLN A 54 44.32 -24.02 -71.19
CA GLN A 54 44.59 -23.58 -69.80
C GLN A 54 44.49 -22.06 -69.79
N GLU A 55 43.29 -21.55 -69.58
CA GLU A 55 43.06 -20.18 -69.30
C GLU A 55 43.54 -19.94 -67.89
N ASN A 56 44.61 -19.19 -67.77
CA ASN A 56 45.01 -18.59 -66.50
C ASN A 56 43.90 -17.64 -66.03
N GLN A 57 42.92 -18.17 -65.38
CA GLN A 57 41.94 -17.32 -64.65
C GLN A 57 42.65 -16.68 -63.45
N SER A 58 43.14 -15.48 -63.68
CA SER A 58 43.56 -14.64 -62.56
C SER A 58 42.32 -14.32 -61.68
N THR A 59 42.20 -15.02 -60.57
CA THR A 59 41.17 -14.70 -59.60
C THR A 59 41.49 -13.36 -59.02
N VAL A 60 40.69 -12.34 -59.35
CA VAL A 60 40.77 -11.04 -58.75
C VAL A 60 40.20 -11.15 -57.32
N VAL A 61 41.08 -11.18 -56.36
CA VAL A 61 40.68 -11.10 -54.93
C VAL A 61 40.51 -9.66 -54.55
N ARG A 62 39.32 -9.30 -54.22
CA ARG A 62 39.06 -7.97 -53.67
C ARG A 62 39.41 -8.00 -52.16
N ALA A 63 40.50 -7.41 -51.82
CA ALA A 63 40.86 -7.23 -50.41
C ALA A 63 40.24 -5.89 -49.91
N GLU A 64 39.44 -5.98 -48.89
CA GLU A 64 38.95 -4.81 -48.15
C GLU A 64 39.79 -4.64 -46.88
N GLU A 65 40.10 -3.39 -46.54
CA GLU A 65 40.82 -3.14 -45.31
C GLU A 65 39.94 -3.47 -44.10
N PRO A 66 40.47 -4.07 -43.03
CA PRO A 66 39.71 -4.39 -41.86
C PRO A 66 39.29 -3.10 -41.16
N GLY A 67 37.97 -2.89 -41.08
CA GLY A 67 37.38 -1.76 -40.34
C GLY A 67 37.21 -2.14 -38.87
N THR A 68 37.48 -1.20 -37.99
CA THR A 68 37.15 -1.31 -36.58
C THR A 68 35.69 -0.93 -36.36
N GLY A 69 34.90 -1.82 -35.75
CA GLY A 69 33.50 -1.58 -35.39
C GLY A 69 33.22 -2.00 -33.97
N SER A 70 32.19 -1.41 -33.37
CA SER A 70 31.73 -1.82 -32.05
C SER A 70 30.70 -2.93 -32.21
N ILE A 71 30.93 -4.04 -31.53
CA ILE A 71 29.97 -5.16 -31.43
C ILE A 71 29.12 -4.93 -30.19
N TYR A 72 27.82 -4.73 -30.36
CA TYR A 72 26.87 -4.67 -29.29
C TYR A 72 26.20 -6.02 -29.12
N LEU A 73 26.44 -6.69 -28.00
CA LEU A 73 25.71 -7.90 -27.61
C LEU A 73 24.43 -7.44 -26.85
N THR A 74 23.29 -7.62 -27.46
CA THR A 74 21.99 -7.33 -26.87
C THR A 74 21.35 -8.63 -26.42
N THR A 75 21.04 -8.75 -25.14
CA THR A 75 20.29 -9.89 -24.61
C THR A 75 18.90 -9.39 -24.19
N GLU A 76 17.87 -10.00 -24.75
CA GLU A 76 16.49 -9.75 -24.32
C GLU A 76 16.19 -10.63 -23.11
N LEU A 77 15.76 -9.99 -22.02
CA LEU A 77 15.34 -10.65 -20.79
C LEU A 77 13.88 -10.33 -20.56
N THR A 78 13.08 -11.36 -20.35
CA THR A 78 11.70 -11.24 -19.90
C THR A 78 11.65 -11.50 -18.40
N GLY A 79 10.93 -10.67 -17.67
CA GLY A 79 10.73 -10.81 -16.23
C GLY A 79 9.32 -10.40 -15.84
N THR A 80 8.81 -10.98 -14.78
CA THR A 80 7.55 -10.57 -14.14
C THR A 80 7.87 -9.55 -13.05
N VAL A 81 7.13 -8.43 -13.04
CA VAL A 81 7.24 -7.45 -11.97
C VAL A 81 6.23 -7.80 -10.89
N GLU A 82 6.73 -8.19 -9.75
CA GLU A 82 5.90 -8.46 -8.57
C GLU A 82 6.05 -7.33 -7.55
N PRO A 83 5.00 -7.06 -6.75
CA PRO A 83 5.09 -6.10 -5.66
C PRO A 83 6.02 -6.60 -4.55
N ASP A 84 6.77 -5.69 -3.92
CA ASP A 84 7.68 -5.98 -2.80
C ASP A 84 6.88 -6.33 -1.53
N ASP A 85 5.81 -5.55 -1.24
CA ASP A 85 4.90 -5.78 -0.11
C ASP A 85 3.45 -5.57 -0.53
N VAL A 86 2.58 -6.50 -0.14
CA VAL A 86 1.12 -6.41 -0.28
C VAL A 86 0.48 -6.48 1.09
N VAL A 87 -0.27 -5.44 1.48
CA VAL A 87 -0.97 -5.39 2.77
C VAL A 87 -2.47 -5.23 2.54
N HIS A 88 -3.22 -6.19 3.06
CA HIS A 88 -4.68 -6.12 3.12
C HIS A 88 -5.11 -5.35 4.37
N VAL A 89 -5.91 -4.32 4.19
CA VAL A 89 -6.46 -3.53 5.30
C VAL A 89 -7.94 -3.83 5.43
N TYR A 90 -8.33 -4.30 6.60
CA TYR A 90 -9.70 -4.67 6.94
C TYR A 90 -10.31 -3.67 7.93
N ALA A 91 -11.64 -3.54 7.89
CA ALA A 91 -12.38 -2.83 8.91
C ALA A 91 -12.20 -3.52 10.28
N LYS A 92 -11.96 -2.73 11.32
CA LYS A 92 -11.83 -3.23 12.71
C LYS A 92 -13.12 -3.06 13.50
N ALA A 93 -14.14 -2.43 12.91
CA ALA A 93 -15.46 -2.26 13.49
C ALA A 93 -16.52 -2.55 12.43
N SER A 94 -17.66 -3.08 12.85
CA SER A 94 -18.84 -3.24 12.01
C SER A 94 -19.69 -1.96 12.08
N GLY A 95 -20.13 -1.48 10.93
CA GLY A 95 -20.93 -0.26 10.83
C GLY A 95 -21.08 0.17 9.36
N ASP A 96 -21.77 1.28 9.14
CA ASP A 96 -21.99 1.81 7.79
C ASP A 96 -20.83 2.73 7.39
N ILE A 97 -20.34 2.59 6.17
CA ILE A 97 -19.25 3.42 5.64
C ILE A 97 -19.80 4.81 5.33
N THR A 98 -19.32 5.82 6.07
CA THR A 98 -19.77 7.20 5.95
C THR A 98 -19.05 7.93 4.81
N ALA A 99 -17.75 7.72 4.66
CA ALA A 99 -16.96 8.36 3.62
C ALA A 99 -15.77 7.47 3.22
N VAL A 100 -15.45 7.50 1.92
CA VAL A 100 -14.28 6.86 1.32
C VAL A 100 -13.43 7.95 0.70
N TYR A 101 -12.16 8.04 1.11
CA TYR A 101 -11.23 9.10 0.71
C TYR A 101 -10.23 8.65 -0.36
N VAL A 102 -10.24 7.38 -0.74
CA VAL A 102 -9.25 6.80 -1.66
C VAL A 102 -9.93 5.95 -2.72
N LYS A 103 -9.31 5.91 -3.90
CA LYS A 103 -9.73 5.07 -5.03
C LYS A 103 -8.59 4.19 -5.49
N ALA A 104 -8.92 3.14 -6.25
CA ALA A 104 -7.91 2.34 -6.92
C ALA A 104 -7.03 3.22 -7.82
N GLY A 105 -5.73 3.08 -7.68
CA GLY A 105 -4.71 3.88 -8.38
C GLY A 105 -4.15 5.05 -7.58
N ASP A 106 -4.76 5.48 -6.48
CA ASP A 106 -4.28 6.59 -5.64
C ASP A 106 -2.99 6.22 -4.88
N THR A 107 -2.18 7.23 -4.59
CA THR A 107 -1.00 7.08 -3.74
C THR A 107 -1.33 7.59 -2.34
N VAL A 108 -1.10 6.75 -1.34
CA VAL A 108 -1.36 7.08 0.07
C VAL A 108 -0.09 7.03 0.90
N THR A 109 -0.07 7.77 2.00
CA THR A 109 1.00 7.78 2.98
C THR A 109 0.60 6.97 4.22
N LYS A 110 1.59 6.42 4.92
CA LYS A 110 1.36 5.72 6.19
C LYS A 110 0.61 6.61 7.18
N GLY A 111 -0.48 6.10 7.76
CA GLY A 111 -1.36 6.82 8.68
C GLY A 111 -2.46 7.64 8.02
N GLN A 112 -2.48 7.73 6.69
CA GLN A 112 -3.56 8.42 5.96
C GLN A 112 -4.87 7.67 6.12
N VAL A 113 -5.97 8.40 6.41
CA VAL A 113 -7.33 7.82 6.50
C VAL A 113 -7.78 7.39 5.12
N LEU A 114 -8.24 6.15 5.01
CA LEU A 114 -8.73 5.53 3.79
C LEU A 114 -10.25 5.64 3.69
N PHE A 115 -10.95 5.28 4.76
CA PHE A 115 -12.39 5.42 4.88
C PHE A 115 -12.80 5.53 6.35
N THR A 116 -14.00 6.04 6.59
CA THR A 116 -14.59 6.19 7.93
C THR A 116 -15.87 5.36 8.02
N ILE A 117 -16.06 4.75 9.18
CA ILE A 117 -17.21 3.91 9.51
C ILE A 117 -17.96 4.59 10.65
N ASP A 118 -19.26 4.74 10.52
CA ASP A 118 -20.14 5.15 11.62
C ASP A 118 -20.53 3.93 12.46
N THR A 119 -20.24 4.01 13.76
CA THR A 119 -20.55 2.95 14.69
C THR A 119 -21.27 3.52 15.91
N GLU A 120 -22.40 2.92 16.30
CA GLU A 120 -23.11 3.26 17.54
C GLU A 120 -22.21 3.14 18.79
N GLN A 121 -21.17 2.31 18.68
CA GLN A 121 -20.21 2.10 19.77
C GLN A 121 -19.42 3.35 20.13
N VAL A 122 -19.09 4.19 19.14
CA VAL A 122 -18.42 5.50 19.40
C VAL A 122 -19.33 6.43 20.19
N ALA A 123 -20.62 6.51 19.84
CA ALA A 123 -21.59 7.33 20.57
C ALA A 123 -21.79 6.82 22.00
N THR A 124 -21.90 5.51 22.19
CA THR A 124 -22.01 4.88 23.52
C THR A 124 -20.78 5.13 24.37
N ALA A 125 -19.58 4.96 23.80
CA ALA A 125 -18.32 5.22 24.49
C ALA A 125 -18.18 6.71 24.88
N LYS A 126 -18.62 7.64 24.01
CA LYS A 126 -18.65 9.07 24.31
C LYS A 126 -19.55 9.37 25.52
N ASN A 127 -20.77 8.83 25.52
CA ASN A 127 -21.70 9.00 26.66
C ASN A 127 -21.08 8.49 27.98
N SER A 128 -20.31 7.41 27.92
CA SER A 128 -19.59 6.88 29.08
C SER A 128 -18.49 7.82 29.57
N VAL A 129 -17.75 8.47 28.66
CA VAL A 129 -16.76 9.50 29.00
C VAL A 129 -17.44 10.70 29.64
N ASP A 130 -18.52 11.20 29.06
CA ASP A 130 -19.27 12.36 29.56
C ASP A 130 -19.81 12.08 30.98
N SER A 131 -20.36 10.88 31.22
CA SER A 131 -20.81 10.45 32.53
C SER A 131 -19.68 10.38 33.56
N ALA A 132 -18.54 9.80 33.18
CA ALA A 132 -17.38 9.69 34.07
C ALA A 132 -16.78 11.08 34.36
N GLN A 133 -16.82 12.01 33.40
CA GLN A 133 -16.35 13.38 33.58
C GLN A 133 -17.21 14.13 34.61
N VAL A 134 -18.54 14.00 34.53
CA VAL A 134 -19.46 14.60 35.51
C VAL A 134 -19.21 14.06 36.92
N ASN A 135 -19.00 12.74 37.05
CA ASN A 135 -18.67 12.10 38.32
C ASN A 135 -17.33 12.61 38.89
N LEU A 136 -16.31 12.75 38.05
CA LEU A 136 -15.03 13.33 38.45
C LEU A 136 -15.18 14.78 38.94
N GLN A 137 -15.89 15.60 38.18
CA GLN A 137 -16.12 17.00 38.53
C GLN A 137 -16.87 17.13 39.87
N LYS A 138 -17.87 16.23 40.10
CA LYS A 138 -18.58 16.16 41.39
C LYS A 138 -17.61 15.82 42.53
N ALA A 139 -16.82 14.74 42.36
CA ALA A 139 -15.86 14.32 43.39
C ALA A 139 -14.80 15.42 43.69
N GLN A 140 -14.33 16.13 42.67
CA GLN A 140 -13.41 17.26 42.82
C GLN A 140 -14.06 18.42 43.59
N SER A 141 -15.32 18.75 43.29
CA SER A 141 -16.06 19.80 43.99
C SER A 141 -16.33 19.45 45.44
N ASP A 142 -16.63 18.16 45.71
CA ASP A 142 -16.82 17.66 47.06
C ASP A 142 -15.50 17.74 47.85
N LEU A 143 -14.39 17.29 47.29
CA LEU A 143 -13.06 17.38 47.89
C LEU A 143 -12.71 18.85 48.20
N ALA A 144 -12.94 19.77 47.27
CA ALA A 144 -12.64 21.20 47.47
C ALA A 144 -13.41 21.79 48.64
N ARG A 145 -14.67 21.37 48.84
CA ARG A 145 -15.45 21.81 50.05
C ARG A 145 -14.90 21.20 51.32
N MET A 146 -14.54 19.91 51.29
CA MET A 146 -14.01 19.19 52.45
C MET A 146 -12.60 19.65 52.81
N GLN A 147 -11.81 20.13 51.85
CA GLN A 147 -10.51 20.73 52.11
C GLN A 147 -10.64 21.98 53.03
N ILE A 148 -11.63 22.84 52.81
CA ILE A 148 -11.86 24.01 53.62
C ILE A 148 -12.20 23.63 55.08
N LEU A 149 -13.01 22.58 55.27
CA LEU A 149 -13.37 22.08 56.60
C LEU A 149 -12.18 21.40 57.30
N TYR A 150 -11.35 20.66 56.51
CA TYR A 150 -10.14 20.04 57.04
C TYR A 150 -9.11 21.09 57.49
N ASP A 151 -8.92 22.15 56.70
CA ASP A 151 -8.03 23.26 57.04
C ASP A 151 -8.54 24.07 58.27
N GLY A 152 -9.87 24.07 58.48
CA GLY A 152 -10.52 24.66 59.68
C GLY A 152 -10.44 23.79 60.93
N GLY A 153 -10.02 22.51 60.78
CA GLY A 153 -9.96 21.54 61.89
C GLY A 153 -11.30 20.86 62.22
N ASP A 154 -12.34 21.06 61.38
CA ASP A 154 -13.69 20.51 61.56
C ASP A 154 -13.89 19.14 60.88
N LEU A 155 -12.88 18.65 60.18
CA LEU A 155 -12.93 17.36 59.50
C LEU A 155 -11.75 16.46 59.94
N SER A 156 -12.01 15.17 60.17
CA SER A 156 -10.96 14.23 60.51
C SER A 156 -10.10 13.87 59.27
N GLU A 157 -8.83 13.51 59.49
CA GLU A 157 -7.92 13.05 58.44
C GLU A 157 -8.49 11.86 57.67
N GLN A 158 -9.12 10.92 58.36
CA GLN A 158 -9.73 9.73 57.73
C GLN A 158 -10.88 10.11 56.79
N GLU A 159 -11.70 11.09 57.14
CA GLU A 159 -12.78 11.57 56.27
C GLU A 159 -12.22 12.32 55.07
N TYR A 160 -11.19 13.16 55.24
CA TYR A 160 -10.53 13.84 54.16
C TYR A 160 -9.89 12.86 53.16
N GLU A 161 -9.24 11.80 53.66
CA GLU A 161 -8.70 10.73 52.79
C GLU A 161 -9.77 10.01 51.98
N GLN A 162 -10.99 9.82 52.52
CA GLN A 162 -12.11 9.24 51.77
C GLN A 162 -12.46 10.07 50.52
N TYR A 163 -12.54 11.42 50.67
CA TYR A 163 -12.81 12.30 49.54
C TYR A 163 -11.64 12.33 48.52
N THR A 164 -10.43 12.29 49.01
CA THR A 164 -9.24 12.20 48.17
C THR A 164 -9.25 10.89 47.38
N ASN A 165 -9.56 9.77 47.99
CA ASN A 165 -9.68 8.47 47.33
C ASN A 165 -10.87 8.43 46.38
N ALA A 166 -11.98 9.10 46.66
CA ALA A 166 -13.12 9.22 45.75
C ALA A 166 -12.73 9.96 44.44
N VAL A 167 -11.99 11.08 44.55
CA VAL A 167 -11.45 11.77 43.36
C VAL A 167 -10.52 10.87 42.56
N LYS A 168 -9.62 10.17 43.24
CA LYS A 168 -8.68 9.23 42.57
C LYS A 168 -9.43 8.13 41.82
N THR A 169 -10.46 7.55 42.42
CA THR A 169 -11.32 6.53 41.83
C THR A 169 -12.06 7.07 40.59
N ALA A 170 -12.69 8.26 40.74
CA ALA A 170 -13.40 8.93 39.66
C ALA A 170 -12.45 9.28 38.49
N GLN A 171 -11.20 9.69 38.78
CA GLN A 171 -10.18 9.95 37.78
C GLN A 171 -9.80 8.68 37.02
N LEU A 172 -9.66 7.54 37.71
CA LEU A 172 -9.36 6.26 37.06
C LEU A 172 -10.52 5.82 36.15
N GLN A 173 -11.77 6.01 36.59
CA GLN A 173 -12.96 5.71 35.79
C GLN A 173 -13.02 6.58 34.52
N TYR A 174 -12.75 7.89 34.66
CA TYR A 174 -12.66 8.79 33.50
C TYR A 174 -11.57 8.37 32.52
N ASN A 175 -10.38 8.06 33.00
CA ASN A 175 -9.27 7.63 32.17
C ASN A 175 -9.60 6.30 31.43
N SER A 176 -10.24 5.35 32.10
CA SER A 176 -10.68 4.09 31.50
C SER A 176 -11.73 4.34 30.43
N ALA A 177 -12.75 5.13 30.70
CA ALA A 177 -13.78 5.49 29.71
C ALA A 177 -13.18 6.21 28.50
N LYS A 178 -12.26 7.14 28.73
CA LYS A 178 -11.56 7.87 27.67
C LYS A 178 -10.73 6.93 26.79
N THR A 179 -9.98 6.02 27.40
CA THR A 179 -9.20 5.02 26.65
C THR A 179 -10.11 4.16 25.76
N SER A 180 -11.25 3.72 26.28
CA SER A 180 -12.24 2.96 25.50
C SER A 180 -12.80 3.80 24.33
N TYR A 181 -13.11 5.07 24.57
CA TYR A 181 -13.58 5.99 23.53
C TYR A 181 -12.52 6.18 22.42
N ASP A 182 -11.27 6.49 22.80
CA ASP A 182 -10.16 6.69 21.87
C ASP A 182 -9.92 5.43 21.01
N GLN A 183 -10.10 4.26 21.62
CA GLN A 183 -10.01 2.97 20.92
C GLN A 183 -11.15 2.80 19.90
N GLN A 184 -12.41 3.11 20.28
CA GLN A 184 -13.54 3.02 19.34
C GLN A 184 -13.39 4.02 18.18
N VAL A 185 -12.93 5.25 18.45
CA VAL A 185 -12.62 6.24 17.43
C VAL A 185 -11.51 5.74 16.49
N SER A 186 -10.48 5.08 17.02
CA SER A 186 -9.43 4.49 16.19
C SER A 186 -9.92 3.34 15.31
N TYR A 187 -10.96 2.62 15.72
CA TYR A 187 -11.57 1.56 14.92
C TYR A 187 -12.55 2.09 13.87
N SER A 188 -13.17 3.26 14.13
CA SER A 188 -14.07 3.91 13.18
C SER A 188 -13.34 4.57 12.01
N SER A 189 -12.06 4.87 12.14
CA SER A 189 -11.25 5.42 11.04
C SER A 189 -10.17 4.43 10.61
N VAL A 190 -10.32 3.89 9.42
CA VAL A 190 -9.36 2.93 8.85
C VAL A 190 -8.25 3.69 8.15
N THR A 191 -7.01 3.43 8.57
CA THR A 191 -5.81 4.14 8.09
C THR A 191 -4.86 3.19 7.35
N ALA A 192 -4.05 3.75 6.45
CA ALA A 192 -3.02 3.02 5.72
C ALA A 192 -1.86 2.62 6.66
N PRO A 193 -1.52 1.33 6.79
CA PRO A 193 -0.41 0.87 7.64
C PRO A 193 0.96 1.14 7.02
N ILE A 194 1.04 1.24 5.71
CA ILE A 194 2.25 1.55 4.92
C ILE A 194 1.96 2.63 3.89
N SER A 195 3.01 3.26 3.36
CA SER A 195 2.88 4.19 2.22
C SER A 195 3.00 3.43 0.91
N GLY A 196 2.14 3.73 -0.07
CA GLY A 196 2.17 3.07 -1.35
C GLY A 196 1.01 3.42 -2.26
N LYS A 197 0.78 2.61 -3.29
CA LYS A 197 -0.32 2.80 -4.25
C LYS A 197 -1.45 1.82 -3.95
N VAL A 198 -2.69 2.32 -3.96
CA VAL A 198 -3.91 1.52 -3.82
C VAL A 198 -4.11 0.72 -5.09
N GLU A 199 -4.10 -0.61 -5.02
CA GLU A 199 -4.35 -1.47 -6.17
C GLU A 199 -5.85 -1.62 -6.42
N SER A 200 -6.62 -1.95 -5.38
CA SER A 200 -8.08 -2.05 -5.46
C SER A 200 -8.73 -1.50 -4.20
N CYS A 201 -9.91 -0.92 -4.35
CA CYS A 201 -10.75 -0.46 -3.26
C CYS A 201 -12.19 -0.88 -3.59
N SER A 202 -12.75 -1.77 -2.78
CA SER A 202 -14.13 -2.22 -2.93
C SER A 202 -15.05 -1.63 -1.85
N ALA A 203 -14.55 -0.74 -1.01
CA ALA A 203 -15.35 -0.01 -0.04
C ALA A 203 -16.15 1.09 -0.74
N GLU A 204 -17.46 1.08 -0.61
CA GLU A 204 -18.36 2.11 -1.13
C GLU A 204 -19.07 2.83 0.01
N VAL A 205 -19.45 4.09 -0.24
CA VAL A 205 -20.21 4.89 0.74
C VAL A 205 -21.60 4.27 0.89
N TYR A 206 -22.08 4.14 2.12
CA TYR A 206 -23.30 3.45 2.54
C TYR A 206 -23.25 1.92 2.47
N ASP A 207 -22.11 1.34 2.16
CA ASP A 207 -21.91 -0.10 2.32
C ASP A 207 -21.67 -0.46 3.78
N ARG A 208 -22.02 -1.70 4.16
CA ARG A 208 -21.85 -2.17 5.54
C ARG A 208 -20.52 -2.90 5.69
N ALA A 209 -19.62 -2.31 6.45
CA ALA A 209 -18.39 -2.99 6.84
C ALA A 209 -18.72 -4.08 7.89
N ASN A 210 -18.23 -5.30 7.64
CA ASN A 210 -18.29 -6.41 8.57
C ASN A 210 -16.86 -6.81 8.98
N MET A 211 -16.71 -7.16 10.28
CA MET A 211 -15.48 -7.79 10.79
C MET A 211 -15.35 -9.22 10.30
#